data_1da32ff7c35fa77f689162591a3bedd0
#
_entry.id   1da32ff7c35fa77f689162591a3bedd0
#
_cell.length_a   1.000
_cell.length_b   1.000
_cell.length_c   1.000
_cell.angle_alpha   90.00
_cell.angle_beta   90.00
_cell.angle_gamma   90.00
#
_symmetry.space_group_name_H-M   'P 1'
#
loop_
_entity.id
_entity.type
_entity.pdbx_description
1 polymer ?
#
loop_
_entity_poly.entity_id
_entity_poly.type
_entity_poly.pdbx_seq_one_letter_code
_entity_poly.pdbx_strand_id
1 'polypeptide(L)'
;MSIIKKNISSFTLDSHIKTQACENVEKLILNEIIPGHGKIKDKSTIICLILFYTFIQLDEIPDIPAICQAMNSLESKKKKEIKYVDIKNIVQNTLSKSIAYTILGDNEGMHRYNALTSGRDNVQKTIKMICKHLNIGEEHFDNINICWDMIISMDVNKDISNNPCYSTIAALVYFYCYKNNFCISRKEVAEKLYISYSTITTYYGIIQRILK
;
A
#
# COMPACT_ATOMS: atom_id res chain seq x y z
N MET A 1 -9.61 -7.09 26.25
CA MET A 1 -9.35 -6.59 24.87
C MET A 1 -7.90 -6.88 24.53
N SER A 2 -7.60 -7.52 23.40
CA SER A 2 -6.20 -7.84 23.04
C SER A 2 -5.40 -6.56 22.79
N ILE A 3 -4.09 -6.61 23.06
CA ILE A 3 -3.20 -5.46 22.85
C ILE A 3 -3.16 -5.02 21.37
N ILE A 4 -3.39 -5.96 20.44
CA ILE A 4 -3.47 -5.67 19.01
C ILE A 4 -4.72 -4.83 18.71
N LYS A 5 -5.89 -5.21 19.20
CA LYS A 5 -7.13 -4.44 19.03
C LYS A 5 -7.00 -3.02 19.59
N LYS A 6 -6.40 -2.87 20.78
CA LYS A 6 -6.16 -1.55 21.38
C LYS A 6 -5.32 -0.67 20.46
N ASN A 7 -4.27 -1.22 19.84
CA ASN A 7 -3.44 -0.46 18.92
C ASN A 7 -4.19 -0.08 17.64
N ILE A 8 -4.90 -1.03 16.99
CA ILE A 8 -5.69 -0.76 15.78
C ILE A 8 -6.72 0.34 16.04
N SER A 9 -7.41 0.30 17.19
CA SER A 9 -8.40 1.31 17.55
C SER A 9 -7.80 2.72 17.73
N SER A 10 -6.50 2.83 18.04
CA SER A 10 -5.81 4.11 18.22
C SER A 10 -5.29 4.75 16.92
N PHE A 11 -5.31 4.04 15.81
CA PHE A 11 -4.80 4.55 14.53
C PHE A 11 -5.76 5.55 13.86
N THR A 12 -5.20 6.45 13.06
CA THR A 12 -5.97 7.36 12.20
C THR A 12 -6.32 6.64 10.91
N LEU A 13 -7.33 5.77 10.97
CA LEU A 13 -7.88 5.00 9.85
C LEU A 13 -9.39 5.19 9.81
N ASP A 14 -10.00 4.95 8.67
CA ASP A 14 -11.45 4.96 8.52
C ASP A 14 -12.12 3.96 9.45
N SER A 15 -13.30 4.30 9.98
CA SER A 15 -13.97 3.51 11.02
C SER A 15 -14.29 2.09 10.58
N HIS A 16 -14.70 1.90 9.31
CA HIS A 16 -15.02 0.56 8.78
C HIS A 16 -13.76 -0.32 8.69
N ILE A 17 -12.60 0.23 8.28
CA ILE A 17 -11.31 -0.49 8.29
C ILE A 17 -10.94 -0.93 9.71
N LYS A 18 -11.07 -0.03 10.69
CA LYS A 18 -10.77 -0.37 12.10
C LYS A 18 -11.68 -1.46 12.64
N THR A 19 -12.97 -1.38 12.34
CA THR A 19 -13.95 -2.38 12.77
C THR A 19 -13.61 -3.74 12.19
N GLN A 20 -13.44 -3.82 10.87
CA GLN A 20 -13.11 -5.07 10.19
C GLN A 20 -11.75 -5.63 10.63
N ALA A 21 -10.74 -4.78 10.83
CA ALA A 21 -9.46 -5.22 11.34
C ALA A 21 -9.55 -5.79 12.77
N CYS A 22 -10.39 -5.21 13.63
CA CYS A 22 -10.64 -5.75 14.96
C CYS A 22 -11.37 -7.10 14.94
N GLU A 23 -12.31 -7.32 14.02
CA GLU A 23 -12.94 -8.62 13.80
C GLU A 23 -11.92 -9.65 13.28
N ASN A 24 -11.03 -9.26 12.40
CA ASN A 24 -9.96 -10.11 11.91
C ASN A 24 -9.00 -10.54 13.03
N VAL A 25 -8.71 -9.66 14.01
CA VAL A 25 -7.94 -10.04 15.20
C VAL A 25 -8.65 -11.16 15.97
N GLU A 26 -9.98 -11.09 16.12
CA GLU A 26 -10.76 -12.16 16.80
C GLU A 26 -10.67 -13.49 16.05
N LYS A 27 -10.84 -13.46 14.72
CA LYS A 27 -10.71 -14.66 13.90
C LYS A 27 -9.32 -15.29 14.04
N LEU A 28 -8.25 -14.49 14.04
CA LEU A 28 -6.89 -14.97 14.18
C LEU A 28 -6.61 -15.58 15.57
N ILE A 29 -7.21 -15.03 16.63
CA ILE A 29 -7.14 -15.58 17.98
C ILE A 29 -7.90 -16.91 18.07
N LEU A 30 -9.13 -16.96 17.54
CA LEU A 30 -9.96 -18.17 17.54
C LEU A 30 -9.32 -19.32 16.75
N ASN A 31 -8.56 -19.02 15.69
CA ASN A 31 -7.83 -20.01 14.90
C ASN A 31 -6.40 -20.25 15.41
N GLU A 32 -6.06 -19.77 16.61
CA GLU A 32 -4.75 -19.95 17.25
C GLU A 32 -3.55 -19.46 16.43
N ILE A 33 -3.76 -18.58 15.43
CA ILE A 33 -2.69 -17.99 14.63
C ILE A 33 -1.91 -16.94 15.42
N ILE A 34 -2.61 -16.21 16.32
CA ILE A 34 -2.01 -15.26 17.24
C ILE A 34 -2.51 -15.49 18.67
N PRO A 35 -1.67 -15.27 19.69
CA PRO A 35 -2.11 -15.45 21.08
C PRO A 35 -3.13 -14.37 21.48
N GLY A 36 -4.17 -14.78 22.20
CA GLY A 36 -5.20 -13.88 22.75
C GLY A 36 -4.68 -13.01 23.90
N HIS A 37 -3.70 -13.51 24.66
CA HIS A 37 -3.11 -12.87 25.85
C HIS A 37 -1.59 -13.06 25.88
N GLY A 38 -0.90 -12.18 26.63
CA GLY A 38 0.56 -12.26 26.85
C GLY A 38 1.38 -11.41 25.86
N LYS A 39 2.71 -11.66 25.88
CA LYS A 39 3.63 -10.97 24.98
C LYS A 39 3.54 -11.56 23.57
N ILE A 40 3.18 -10.74 22.60
CA ILE A 40 3.15 -11.10 21.19
C ILE A 40 4.51 -10.74 20.59
N LYS A 41 5.24 -11.76 20.14
CA LYS A 41 6.46 -11.58 19.34
C LYS A 41 6.09 -11.00 17.99
N ASP A 42 6.86 -10.05 17.47
CA ASP A 42 6.62 -9.40 16.17
C ASP A 42 5.23 -8.74 16.00
N LYS A 43 4.73 -8.11 17.10
CA LYS A 43 3.42 -7.45 17.14
C LYS A 43 3.22 -6.48 15.97
N SER A 44 4.23 -5.71 15.61
CA SER A 44 4.17 -4.76 14.49
C SER A 44 3.93 -5.47 13.16
N THR A 45 4.66 -6.55 12.89
CA THR A 45 4.47 -7.38 11.70
C THR A 45 3.04 -7.90 11.59
N ILE A 46 2.49 -8.43 12.69
CA ILE A 46 1.12 -8.96 12.73
C ILE A 46 0.10 -7.86 12.44
N ILE A 47 0.23 -6.69 13.06
CA ILE A 47 -0.66 -5.56 12.84
C ILE A 47 -0.59 -5.09 11.37
N CYS A 48 0.62 -4.98 10.81
CA CYS A 48 0.81 -4.65 9.40
C CYS A 48 0.05 -5.60 8.47
N LEU A 49 0.19 -6.91 8.69
CA LEU A 49 -0.49 -7.94 7.90
C LEU A 49 -2.01 -7.89 8.06
N ILE A 50 -2.51 -7.70 9.27
CA ILE A 50 -3.95 -7.56 9.53
C ILE A 50 -4.50 -6.35 8.75
N LEU A 51 -3.88 -5.19 8.85
CA LEU A 51 -4.33 -4.00 8.14
C LEU A 51 -4.27 -4.22 6.62
N PHE A 52 -3.15 -4.73 6.10
CA PHE A 52 -2.97 -4.98 4.67
C PHE A 52 -4.05 -5.90 4.11
N TYR A 53 -4.32 -7.04 4.76
CA TYR A 53 -5.33 -8.00 4.31
C TYR A 53 -6.76 -7.55 4.60
N THR A 54 -6.98 -6.66 5.57
CA THR A 54 -8.30 -6.06 5.79
C THR A 54 -8.72 -5.18 4.61
N PHE A 55 -7.82 -4.37 4.06
CA PHE A 55 -8.10 -3.61 2.84
C PHE A 55 -8.51 -4.54 1.69
N ILE A 56 -7.73 -5.60 1.47
CA ILE A 56 -8.02 -6.59 0.40
C ILE A 56 -9.36 -7.28 0.62
N GLN A 57 -9.70 -7.65 1.86
CA GLN A 57 -10.98 -8.27 2.20
C GLN A 57 -12.17 -7.37 1.86
N LEU A 58 -11.99 -6.06 1.94
CA LEU A 58 -13.00 -5.05 1.65
C LEU A 58 -13.00 -4.63 0.16
N ASP A 59 -12.28 -5.35 -0.71
CA ASP A 59 -12.06 -4.99 -2.11
C ASP A 59 -11.43 -3.60 -2.32
N GLU A 60 -10.67 -3.14 -1.30
CA GLU A 60 -9.92 -1.90 -1.34
C GLU A 60 -8.43 -2.16 -1.60
N ILE A 61 -7.78 -1.20 -2.26
CA ILE A 61 -6.32 -1.22 -2.37
C ILE A 61 -5.72 -0.88 -1.01
N PRO A 62 -4.72 -1.65 -0.53
CA PRO A 62 -4.03 -1.34 0.71
C PRO A 62 -3.46 0.08 0.70
N ASP A 63 -3.95 0.92 1.59
CA ASP A 63 -3.47 2.29 1.77
C ASP A 63 -2.09 2.26 2.43
N ILE A 64 -1.04 2.17 1.61
CA ILE A 64 0.36 2.04 2.05
C ILE A 64 0.78 3.19 2.95
N PRO A 65 0.52 4.49 2.62
CA PRO A 65 0.80 5.59 3.54
C PRO A 65 0.13 5.44 4.90
N ALA A 66 -1.16 5.10 4.94
CA ALA A 66 -1.90 4.92 6.19
C ALA A 66 -1.33 3.76 7.02
N ILE A 67 -0.97 2.64 6.39
CA ILE A 67 -0.32 1.50 7.06
C ILE A 67 1.05 1.91 7.60
N CYS A 68 1.89 2.59 6.82
CA CYS A 68 3.20 3.08 7.26
C CYS A 68 3.05 4.03 8.47
N GLN A 69 2.12 4.97 8.41
CA GLN A 69 1.85 5.90 9.49
C GLN A 69 1.41 5.16 10.77
N ALA A 70 0.50 4.21 10.66
CA ALA A 70 0.06 3.37 11.77
C ALA A 70 1.22 2.60 12.39
N MET A 71 2.07 1.99 11.57
CA MET A 71 3.22 1.23 12.01
C MET A 71 4.27 2.11 12.70
N ASN A 72 4.57 3.27 12.13
CA ASN A 72 5.53 4.22 12.70
C ASN A 72 5.05 4.80 14.04
N SER A 73 3.72 4.89 14.26
CA SER A 73 3.16 5.32 15.55
C SER A 73 3.33 4.29 16.67
N LEU A 74 3.52 3.00 16.33
CA LEU A 74 3.75 1.93 17.32
C LEU A 74 5.18 1.85 17.79
N GLU A 75 6.12 2.37 17.03
CA GLU A 75 7.52 2.24 17.31
C GLU A 75 8.02 3.42 18.15
N SER A 76 8.53 3.12 19.35
CA SER A 76 9.14 4.13 20.21
C SER A 76 10.43 4.70 19.57
N LYS A 77 10.65 5.97 19.72
CA LYS A 77 11.65 6.98 19.29
C LYS A 77 13.06 6.57 18.76
N LYS A 78 13.39 5.30 18.55
CA LYS A 78 14.77 4.87 18.17
C LYS A 78 14.85 3.89 17.00
N LYS A 79 13.75 3.52 16.35
CA LYS A 79 13.78 2.60 15.21
C LYS A 79 13.67 3.35 13.89
N LYS A 80 14.24 2.75 12.85
CA LYS A 80 14.16 3.21 11.48
C LYS A 80 12.69 3.33 11.05
N GLU A 81 12.35 4.42 10.39
CA GLU A 81 11.04 4.64 9.79
C GLU A 81 10.65 3.49 8.85
N ILE A 82 9.45 2.95 9.05
CA ILE A 82 8.87 1.92 8.18
C ILE A 82 8.42 2.55 6.86
N LYS A 83 8.86 1.96 5.76
CA LYS A 83 8.58 2.39 4.39
C LYS A 83 7.90 1.28 3.59
N TYR A 84 7.44 1.60 2.40
CA TYR A 84 6.81 0.65 1.48
C TYR A 84 7.60 -0.65 1.29
N VAL A 85 8.92 -0.56 1.15
CA VAL A 85 9.79 -1.74 0.99
C VAL A 85 9.72 -2.68 2.19
N ASP A 86 9.58 -2.14 3.40
CA ASP A 86 9.47 -2.94 4.61
C ASP A 86 8.12 -3.66 4.65
N ILE A 87 7.01 -2.98 4.27
CA ILE A 87 5.68 -3.61 4.12
C ILE A 87 5.72 -4.73 3.09
N LYS A 88 6.33 -4.49 1.91
CA LYS A 88 6.48 -5.52 0.87
C LYS A 88 7.20 -6.76 1.40
N ASN A 89 8.28 -6.58 2.15
CA ASN A 89 9.03 -7.69 2.76
C ASN A 89 8.19 -8.43 3.82
N ILE A 90 7.41 -7.70 4.64
CA ILE A 90 6.50 -8.28 5.63
C ILE A 90 5.44 -9.16 4.96
N VAL A 91 4.81 -8.67 3.90
CA VAL A 91 3.76 -9.40 3.16
C VAL A 91 4.31 -10.66 2.47
N GLN A 92 5.59 -10.72 2.16
CA GLN A 92 6.22 -11.88 1.51
C GLN A 92 6.68 -12.97 2.50
N ASN A 93 6.56 -12.75 3.79
CA ASN A 93 7.06 -13.70 4.78
C ASN A 93 6.08 -14.87 5.03
N THR A 94 6.55 -15.95 5.70
CA THR A 94 5.77 -17.18 5.93
C THR A 94 4.53 -16.94 6.80
N LEU A 95 4.61 -16.10 7.83
CA LEU A 95 3.49 -15.73 8.72
C LEU A 95 2.36 -15.06 7.93
N SER A 96 2.71 -14.32 6.88
CA SER A 96 1.77 -13.65 6.00
C SER A 96 0.77 -14.61 5.37
N LYS A 97 1.21 -15.81 4.95
CA LYS A 97 0.34 -16.81 4.32
C LYS A 97 -0.77 -17.30 5.25
N SER A 98 -0.43 -17.60 6.51
CA SER A 98 -1.40 -18.07 7.51
C SER A 98 -2.41 -16.97 7.85
N ILE A 99 -1.96 -15.73 8.01
CA ILE A 99 -2.83 -14.58 8.28
C ILE A 99 -3.72 -14.29 7.07
N ALA A 100 -3.18 -14.29 5.86
CA ALA A 100 -3.93 -14.11 4.62
C ALA A 100 -5.05 -15.15 4.50
N TYR A 101 -4.71 -16.43 4.66
CA TYR A 101 -5.69 -17.51 4.58
C TYR A 101 -6.83 -17.35 5.59
N THR A 102 -6.51 -16.99 6.82
CA THR A 102 -7.51 -16.80 7.87
C THR A 102 -8.42 -15.60 7.64
N ILE A 103 -7.87 -14.49 7.11
CA ILE A 103 -8.64 -13.24 6.89
C ILE A 103 -9.45 -13.31 5.60
N LEU A 104 -8.83 -13.75 4.50
CA LEU A 104 -9.43 -13.74 3.18
C LEU A 104 -10.29 -14.96 2.87
N GLY A 105 -10.23 -16.01 3.71
CA GLY A 105 -10.83 -17.29 3.46
C GLY A 105 -9.92 -18.20 2.62
N ASP A 106 -10.50 -19.13 1.90
CA ASP A 106 -9.80 -20.10 1.07
C ASP A 106 -9.20 -19.51 -0.23
N ASN A 107 -9.04 -20.33 -1.27
CA ASN A 107 -8.35 -19.98 -2.53
C ASN A 107 -8.84 -18.70 -3.24
N GLU A 108 -10.08 -18.26 -3.01
CA GLU A 108 -10.59 -17.02 -3.65
C GLU A 108 -9.93 -15.76 -3.12
N GLY A 109 -9.64 -15.69 -1.81
CA GLY A 109 -8.94 -14.57 -1.21
C GLY A 109 -7.52 -14.38 -1.77
N MET A 110 -6.80 -15.48 -2.03
CA MET A 110 -5.50 -15.43 -2.70
C MET A 110 -5.61 -15.05 -4.19
N HIS A 111 -6.69 -15.43 -4.88
CA HIS A 111 -6.97 -14.96 -6.24
C HIS A 111 -7.27 -13.46 -6.26
N ARG A 112 -8.04 -12.95 -5.29
CA ARG A 112 -8.26 -11.50 -5.11
C ARG A 112 -6.94 -10.76 -4.89
N TYR A 113 -6.07 -11.26 -4.01
CA TYR A 113 -4.73 -10.68 -3.81
C TYR A 113 -3.93 -10.62 -5.10
N ASN A 114 -3.85 -11.71 -5.86
CA ASN A 114 -3.15 -11.77 -7.13
C ASN A 114 -3.80 -10.86 -8.20
N ALA A 115 -5.12 -10.81 -8.25
CA ALA A 115 -5.86 -9.91 -9.13
C ALA A 115 -5.65 -8.43 -8.76
N LEU A 116 -5.64 -8.12 -7.46
CA LEU A 116 -5.38 -6.77 -6.94
C LEU A 116 -3.94 -6.31 -7.21
N THR A 117 -2.98 -7.18 -7.42
CA THR A 117 -1.58 -6.81 -7.72
C THR A 117 -1.28 -6.72 -9.22
N SER A 118 -2.17 -7.13 -10.13
CA SER A 118 -1.86 -7.28 -11.56
C SER A 118 -2.82 -6.62 -12.55
N GLY A 119 -3.93 -6.02 -12.13
CA GLY A 119 -4.98 -5.53 -13.05
C GLY A 119 -4.99 -4.02 -13.32
N ARG A 120 -5.54 -3.61 -14.46
CA ARG A 120 -5.74 -2.20 -14.86
C ARG A 120 -6.57 -1.43 -13.81
N ASP A 121 -7.62 -2.05 -13.28
CA ASP A 121 -8.48 -1.45 -12.25
C ASP A 121 -7.71 -1.06 -10.98
N ASN A 122 -6.64 -1.79 -10.68
CA ASN A 122 -5.78 -1.50 -9.54
C ASN A 122 -4.88 -0.30 -9.75
N VAL A 123 -4.40 -0.10 -10.97
CA VAL A 123 -3.64 1.09 -11.31
C VAL A 123 -4.50 2.32 -11.08
N GLN A 124 -5.75 2.32 -11.55
CA GLN A 124 -6.68 3.43 -11.36
C GLN A 124 -6.99 3.68 -9.87
N LYS A 125 -7.29 2.63 -9.10
CA LYS A 125 -7.50 2.74 -7.65
C LYS A 125 -6.24 3.25 -6.95
N THR A 126 -5.05 2.77 -7.34
CA THR A 126 -3.77 3.22 -6.78
C THR A 126 -3.48 4.67 -7.12
N ILE A 127 -3.78 5.12 -8.35
CA ILE A 127 -3.68 6.53 -8.75
C ILE A 127 -4.55 7.39 -7.84
N LYS A 128 -5.84 7.02 -7.65
CA LYS A 128 -6.77 7.76 -6.78
C LYS A 128 -6.25 7.86 -5.34
N MET A 129 -5.77 6.75 -4.77
CA MET A 129 -5.19 6.73 -3.43
C MET A 129 -3.97 7.64 -3.32
N ILE A 130 -3.02 7.56 -4.26
CA ILE A 130 -1.82 8.40 -4.28
C ILE A 130 -2.19 9.88 -4.40
N CYS A 131 -3.11 10.22 -5.31
CA CYS A 131 -3.58 11.59 -5.50
C CYS A 131 -4.22 12.15 -4.22
N LYS A 132 -5.01 11.35 -3.49
CA LYS A 132 -5.57 11.71 -2.19
C LYS A 132 -4.47 12.11 -1.19
N HIS A 133 -3.41 11.31 -1.07
CA HIS A 133 -2.29 11.60 -0.16
C HIS A 133 -1.44 12.81 -0.61
N LEU A 134 -1.41 13.10 -1.89
CA LEU A 134 -0.69 14.26 -2.43
C LEU A 134 -1.54 15.52 -2.55
N ASN A 135 -2.84 15.46 -2.18
CA ASN A 135 -3.84 16.52 -2.32
C ASN A 135 -4.00 16.98 -3.79
N ILE A 136 -4.04 16.03 -4.71
CA ILE A 136 -4.31 16.25 -6.13
C ILE A 136 -5.81 16.03 -6.35
N GLY A 137 -6.49 17.00 -6.97
CA GLY A 137 -7.93 16.96 -7.21
C GLY A 137 -8.36 15.83 -8.15
N GLU A 138 -9.61 15.40 -8.02
CA GLU A 138 -10.18 14.29 -8.81
C GLU A 138 -10.25 14.61 -10.31
N GLU A 139 -10.33 15.88 -10.67
CA GLU A 139 -10.32 16.37 -12.05
C GLU A 139 -9.05 16.00 -12.85
N HIS A 140 -7.99 15.57 -12.15
CA HIS A 140 -6.74 15.12 -12.77
C HIS A 140 -6.64 13.61 -12.99
N PHE A 141 -7.56 12.82 -12.42
CA PHE A 141 -7.46 11.34 -12.45
C PHE A 141 -7.49 10.79 -13.86
N ASP A 142 -8.40 11.27 -14.72
CA ASP A 142 -8.51 10.79 -16.08
C ASP A 142 -7.27 11.10 -16.91
N ASN A 143 -6.69 12.28 -16.72
CA ASN A 143 -5.46 12.67 -17.41
C ASN A 143 -4.26 11.82 -16.97
N ILE A 144 -4.16 11.47 -15.69
CA ILE A 144 -3.13 10.57 -15.18
C ILE A 144 -3.32 9.15 -15.73
N ASN A 145 -4.56 8.67 -15.83
CA ASN A 145 -4.89 7.39 -16.46
C ASN A 145 -4.52 7.35 -17.96
N ILE A 146 -4.76 8.44 -18.68
CA ILE A 146 -4.31 8.59 -20.07
C ILE A 146 -2.78 8.48 -20.17
N CYS A 147 -2.04 9.15 -19.27
CA CYS A 147 -0.58 9.02 -19.24
C CYS A 147 -0.15 7.57 -18.97
N TRP A 148 -0.87 6.82 -18.13
CA TRP A 148 -0.62 5.40 -17.92
C TRP A 148 -0.85 4.57 -19.17
N ASP A 149 -1.97 4.78 -19.88
CA ASP A 149 -2.28 4.08 -21.12
C ASP A 149 -1.24 4.36 -22.21
N MET A 150 -0.73 5.59 -22.29
CA MET A 150 0.39 5.95 -23.16
C MET A 150 1.67 5.17 -22.80
N ILE A 151 2.00 5.07 -21.52
CA ILE A 151 3.16 4.27 -21.07
C ILE A 151 3.00 2.83 -21.52
N ILE A 152 1.84 2.19 -21.28
CA ILE A 152 1.61 0.80 -21.67
C ILE A 152 1.79 0.61 -23.20
N SER A 153 1.30 1.56 -24.00
CA SER A 153 1.39 1.48 -25.45
C SER A 153 2.80 1.72 -26.01
N MET A 154 3.63 2.51 -25.31
CA MET A 154 4.95 2.96 -25.75
C MET A 154 6.12 2.22 -25.07
N ASP A 155 5.87 1.44 -24.02
CA ASP A 155 6.89 0.71 -23.25
C ASP A 155 7.37 -0.55 -24.01
N VAL A 156 8.19 -0.33 -25.03
CA VAL A 156 8.74 -1.38 -25.90
C VAL A 156 9.52 -2.44 -25.10
N ASN A 157 10.28 -2.00 -24.10
CA ASN A 157 11.10 -2.87 -23.27
C ASN A 157 10.32 -3.53 -22.13
N LYS A 158 9.04 -3.16 -21.96
CA LYS A 158 8.18 -3.63 -20.88
C LYS A 158 8.75 -3.40 -19.47
N ASP A 159 9.53 -2.34 -19.32
CA ASP A 159 10.21 -1.96 -18.06
C ASP A 159 9.21 -1.62 -16.95
N ILE A 160 8.03 -1.12 -17.34
CA ILE A 160 6.96 -0.69 -16.44
C ILE A 160 5.71 -1.54 -16.61
N SER A 161 5.31 -1.80 -17.86
CA SER A 161 4.01 -2.41 -18.20
C SER A 161 3.85 -3.83 -17.66
N ASN A 162 4.93 -4.60 -17.55
CA ASN A 162 4.87 -5.98 -17.03
C ASN A 162 4.65 -6.08 -15.52
N ASN A 163 5.06 -5.05 -14.76
CA ASN A 163 4.97 -5.07 -13.31
C ASN A 163 4.59 -3.68 -12.76
N PRO A 164 3.34 -3.23 -12.96
CA PRO A 164 2.86 -2.02 -12.33
C PRO A 164 2.97 -2.20 -10.81
N CYS A 165 3.80 -1.39 -10.17
CA CYS A 165 3.94 -1.42 -8.73
C CYS A 165 3.61 -0.04 -8.15
N TYR A 166 3.33 0.00 -6.85
CA TYR A 166 3.03 1.23 -6.13
C TYR A 166 4.04 2.36 -6.41
N SER A 167 5.34 2.04 -6.42
CA SER A 167 6.40 3.03 -6.67
C SER A 167 6.41 3.57 -8.10
N THR A 168 6.07 2.72 -9.09
CA THR A 168 5.95 3.12 -10.50
C THR A 168 4.81 4.10 -10.69
N ILE A 169 3.65 3.78 -10.09
CA ILE A 169 2.45 4.63 -10.16
C ILE A 169 2.70 5.96 -9.42
N ALA A 170 3.39 5.94 -8.29
CA ALA A 170 3.80 7.17 -7.59
C ALA A 170 4.71 8.07 -8.44
N ALA A 171 5.65 7.48 -9.17
CA ALA A 171 6.51 8.21 -10.10
C ALA A 171 5.76 8.76 -11.31
N LEU A 172 4.73 8.03 -11.81
CA LEU A 172 3.83 8.52 -12.85
C LEU A 172 3.03 9.75 -12.37
N VAL A 173 2.42 9.67 -11.21
CA VAL A 173 1.68 10.81 -10.63
C VAL A 173 2.62 12.01 -10.45
N TYR A 174 3.83 11.78 -9.95
CA TYR A 174 4.84 12.84 -9.86
C TYR A 174 5.21 13.43 -11.26
N PHE A 175 5.39 12.57 -12.27
CA PHE A 175 5.67 13.01 -13.64
C PHE A 175 4.56 13.91 -14.17
N TYR A 176 3.31 13.52 -13.99
CA TYR A 176 2.15 14.32 -14.36
C TYR A 176 2.13 15.67 -13.63
N CYS A 177 2.34 15.68 -12.32
CA CYS A 177 2.43 16.91 -11.54
C CYS A 177 3.51 17.84 -12.04
N TYR A 178 4.71 17.30 -12.29
CA TYR A 178 5.84 18.08 -12.82
C TYR A 178 5.52 18.71 -14.18
N LYS A 179 4.91 17.94 -15.10
CA LYS A 179 4.54 18.45 -16.44
C LYS A 179 3.45 19.52 -16.41
N ASN A 180 2.58 19.49 -15.40
CA ASN A 180 1.47 20.44 -15.24
C ASN A 180 1.78 21.54 -14.20
N ASN A 181 3.06 21.75 -13.86
CA ASN A 181 3.53 22.81 -12.97
C ASN A 181 2.91 22.80 -11.55
N PHE A 182 2.59 21.62 -11.02
CA PHE A 182 2.22 21.51 -9.62
C PHE A 182 3.41 21.82 -8.71
N CYS A 183 3.19 22.59 -7.66
CA CYS A 183 4.21 22.92 -6.67
C CYS A 183 4.47 21.75 -5.71
N ILE A 184 4.90 20.60 -6.23
CA ILE A 184 5.26 19.44 -5.43
C ILE A 184 6.65 18.95 -5.81
N SER A 185 7.50 18.77 -4.83
CA SER A 185 8.86 18.26 -5.04
C SER A 185 8.90 16.74 -5.01
N ARG A 186 9.90 16.15 -5.70
CA ARG A 186 10.15 14.70 -5.66
C ARG A 186 10.40 14.18 -4.24
N LYS A 187 11.05 15.00 -3.40
CA LYS A 187 11.32 14.68 -2.01
C LYS A 187 10.02 14.60 -1.23
N GLU A 188 9.13 15.56 -1.40
CA GLU A 188 7.82 15.59 -0.74
C GLU A 188 6.95 14.40 -1.14
N VAL A 189 6.92 14.02 -2.43
CA VAL A 189 6.22 12.81 -2.89
C VAL A 189 6.80 11.57 -2.21
N ALA A 190 8.13 11.44 -2.15
CA ALA A 190 8.79 10.32 -1.50
C ALA A 190 8.44 10.22 -0.01
N GLU A 191 8.44 11.33 0.70
CA GLU A 191 8.09 11.42 2.13
C GLU A 191 6.62 11.09 2.39
N LYS A 192 5.69 11.74 1.68
CA LYS A 192 4.24 11.52 1.85
C LYS A 192 3.80 10.08 1.52
N LEU A 193 4.47 9.45 0.57
CA LEU A 193 4.12 8.10 0.10
C LEU A 193 5.00 7.00 0.72
N TYR A 194 5.89 7.33 1.66
CA TYR A 194 6.80 6.38 2.31
C TYR A 194 7.64 5.55 1.33
N ILE A 195 8.04 6.16 0.21
CA ILE A 195 8.92 5.56 -0.82
C ILE A 195 10.30 6.19 -0.72
N SER A 196 11.36 5.45 -1.11
CA SER A 196 12.68 6.07 -1.15
C SER A 196 12.78 7.12 -2.29
N TYR A 197 13.47 8.22 -2.03
CA TYR A 197 13.73 9.25 -3.05
C TYR A 197 14.41 8.68 -4.30
N SER A 198 15.36 7.76 -4.11
CA SER A 198 16.05 7.10 -5.22
C SER A 198 15.10 6.27 -6.08
N THR A 199 14.14 5.58 -5.46
CA THR A 199 13.13 4.79 -6.18
C THR A 199 12.25 5.67 -7.07
N ILE A 200 11.73 6.77 -6.53
CA ILE A 200 10.94 7.74 -7.32
C ILE A 200 11.80 8.32 -8.47
N THR A 201 13.07 8.64 -8.21
CA THR A 201 13.98 9.17 -9.22
C THR A 201 14.22 8.19 -10.36
N THR A 202 14.42 6.91 -10.03
CA THR A 202 14.65 5.86 -11.03
C THR A 202 13.44 5.69 -11.94
N TYR A 203 12.25 5.47 -11.37
CA TYR A 203 11.04 5.28 -12.17
C TYR A 203 10.63 6.54 -12.93
N TYR A 204 10.80 7.74 -12.36
CA TYR A 204 10.62 9.00 -13.09
C TYR A 204 11.49 9.07 -14.34
N GLY A 205 12.77 8.69 -14.23
CA GLY A 205 13.70 8.68 -15.37
C GLY A 205 13.29 7.67 -16.46
N ILE A 206 12.73 6.52 -16.08
CA ILE A 206 12.18 5.52 -17.03
C ILE A 206 10.96 6.11 -17.74
N ILE A 207 9.98 6.62 -16.98
CA ILE A 207 8.76 7.25 -17.53
C ILE A 207 9.10 8.40 -18.47
N GLN A 208 10.04 9.25 -18.10
CA GLN A 208 10.48 10.38 -18.93
C GLN A 208 11.10 9.92 -20.26
N ARG A 209 11.73 8.74 -20.31
CA ARG A 209 12.29 8.18 -21.56
C ARG A 209 11.18 7.59 -22.45
N ILE A 210 10.18 6.97 -21.85
CA ILE A 210 9.07 6.35 -22.59
C ILE A 210 8.16 7.43 -23.20
N LEU A 211 7.90 8.53 -22.47
CA LEU A 211 6.97 9.59 -22.87
C LEU A 211 7.67 10.80 -23.56
N LYS A 212 8.89 10.66 -23.99
CA LYS A 212 9.57 11.63 -24.87
C LYS A 212 9.23 11.39 -26.32
#